data_454915644b8394f5a9b8f0c9acfe51b1
#
_entry.id   454915644b8394f5a9b8f0c9acfe51b1
#
_cell.length_a   1.000
_cell.length_b   1.000
_cell.length_c   1.000
_cell.angle_alpha   90.00
_cell.angle_beta   90.00
_cell.angle_gamma   90.00
#
_symmetry.space_group_name_H-M   'P 1'
#
loop_
_entity.id
_entity.type
_entity.pdbx_description
1 polymer ?
#
loop_
_entity_poly.entity_id
_entity_poly.type
_entity_poly.pdbx_seq_one_letter_code
_entity_poly.pdbx_strand_id
1 'polypeptide(L)'
;MSIIFKSVNVKLENYYQIKLTCNAQGEDLEFAYYVYKDDEVIEKFPYDGNSTFLYNLSEEGSYRVRTYIRDKSGNKIAKTSKTIDFIGFDQTSIQEEPLQIVIYGVSKSSIFIKSILEKRYKVLCFVDDDVNKFGDEFFGLKVSNLVSIKDLGDVNVIISNPYSAQLEKSLMSHGINNYEFFNFSLAPNNLVIKTMYDQSAIELYRISRFCYQNGLKDEAEFIQSFIQFKFNSFIPYTAEIAEGTRFGYGAVGMIIHKKAKIGKNCVISQNVTIGSKGPLPIIGDNVYIAPGSKCIGGQIGNNVVIGANSVVTKEIPDNCVVAGVPAKIVSTDMEKYQNYFRKR
;
A
#
# COMPACT_ATOMS: atom_id res chain seq x y z
N MET A 1 -14.19 -25.16 -40.18
CA MET A 1 -12.79 -25.49 -39.75
C MET A 1 -12.87 -26.05 -38.34
N SER A 2 -12.01 -27.00 -37.98
CA SER A 2 -11.99 -27.53 -36.59
C SER A 2 -11.36 -26.50 -35.68
N ILE A 3 -11.87 -26.41 -34.42
CA ILE A 3 -11.27 -25.56 -33.37
C ILE A 3 -9.83 -26.04 -33.11
N ILE A 4 -8.88 -25.16 -33.24
CA ILE A 4 -7.47 -25.39 -32.89
C ILE A 4 -7.17 -24.68 -31.58
N PHE A 5 -7.01 -25.45 -30.50
CA PHE A 5 -6.60 -24.93 -29.20
C PHE A 5 -5.07 -24.78 -29.13
N LYS A 6 -4.56 -23.60 -28.85
CA LYS A 6 -3.12 -23.32 -28.72
C LYS A 6 -2.63 -23.35 -27.29
N SER A 7 -3.23 -22.51 -26.44
CA SER A 7 -2.82 -22.42 -25.02
C SER A 7 -3.93 -21.85 -24.15
N VAL A 8 -3.86 -22.17 -22.87
CA VAL A 8 -4.56 -21.46 -21.80
C VAL A 8 -3.53 -21.02 -20.76
N ASN A 9 -3.44 -19.72 -20.56
CA ASN A 9 -2.57 -19.12 -19.58
C ASN A 9 -3.42 -18.59 -18.43
N VAL A 10 -3.03 -18.93 -17.22
CA VAL A 10 -3.67 -18.46 -16.01
C VAL A 10 -2.63 -17.81 -15.12
N LYS A 11 -2.97 -16.65 -14.54
CA LYS A 11 -2.14 -15.96 -13.56
C LYS A 11 -3.02 -15.29 -12.52
N LEU A 12 -2.46 -15.09 -11.34
CA LEU A 12 -3.06 -14.26 -10.32
C LEU A 12 -2.71 -12.79 -10.62
N GLU A 13 -3.74 -11.95 -10.80
CA GLU A 13 -3.59 -10.50 -10.88
C GLU A 13 -4.12 -9.86 -9.60
N ASN A 14 -3.52 -8.77 -9.15
CA ASN A 14 -4.00 -7.98 -8.01
C ASN A 14 -4.24 -8.78 -6.72
N TYR A 15 -3.45 -9.84 -6.46
CA TYR A 15 -3.51 -10.71 -5.26
C TYR A 15 -4.82 -11.47 -5.03
N TYR A 16 -5.90 -11.11 -5.67
CA TYR A 16 -7.23 -11.71 -5.45
C TYR A 16 -8.00 -11.94 -6.76
N GLN A 17 -7.40 -11.74 -7.91
CA GLN A 17 -8.08 -11.91 -9.19
C GLN A 17 -7.33 -12.88 -10.10
N ILE A 18 -7.99 -13.94 -10.50
CA ILE A 18 -7.49 -14.82 -11.55
C ILE A 18 -7.76 -14.16 -12.91
N LYS A 19 -6.72 -13.99 -13.70
CA LYS A 19 -6.83 -13.72 -15.14
C LYS A 19 -6.45 -14.94 -15.93
N LEU A 20 -7.37 -15.39 -16.76
CA LEU A 20 -7.17 -16.47 -17.69
C LEU A 20 -7.27 -15.93 -19.11
N THR A 21 -6.30 -16.27 -19.95
CA THR A 21 -6.30 -15.94 -21.39
C THR A 21 -6.22 -17.23 -22.18
N CYS A 22 -7.22 -17.43 -23.03
CA CYS A 22 -7.31 -18.59 -23.91
C CYS A 22 -6.91 -18.20 -25.34
N ASN A 23 -5.95 -18.92 -25.91
CA ASN A 23 -5.54 -18.75 -27.29
C ASN A 23 -6.04 -19.93 -28.12
N ALA A 24 -7.02 -19.68 -28.97
CA ALA A 24 -7.61 -20.65 -29.88
C ALA A 24 -7.83 -20.04 -31.26
N GLN A 25 -7.83 -20.89 -32.31
CA GLN A 25 -8.13 -20.47 -33.68
C GLN A 25 -9.36 -21.23 -34.21
N GLY A 26 -10.23 -20.50 -34.88
CA GLY A 26 -11.49 -20.97 -35.44
C GLY A 26 -12.36 -19.79 -35.84
N GLU A 27 -13.46 -20.07 -36.53
CA GLU A 27 -14.44 -19.02 -36.89
C GLU A 27 -15.51 -18.90 -35.80
N ASP A 28 -15.82 -17.65 -35.42
CA ASP A 28 -16.90 -17.32 -34.47
C ASP A 28 -16.89 -18.17 -33.20
N LEU A 29 -15.74 -18.19 -32.52
CA LEU A 29 -15.56 -18.93 -31.28
C LEU A 29 -16.26 -18.25 -30.11
N GLU A 30 -16.95 -19.05 -29.31
CA GLU A 30 -17.51 -18.65 -28.02
C GLU A 30 -16.85 -19.43 -26.90
N PHE A 31 -16.69 -18.79 -25.74
CA PHE A 31 -15.98 -19.31 -24.58
C PHE A 31 -16.92 -19.35 -23.37
N ALA A 32 -16.89 -20.44 -22.61
CA ALA A 32 -17.55 -20.56 -21.31
C ALA A 32 -16.54 -21.00 -20.26
N TYR A 33 -16.70 -20.52 -19.03
CA TYR A 33 -15.74 -20.74 -17.97
C TYR A 33 -16.39 -21.34 -16.74
N TYR A 34 -15.82 -22.45 -16.23
CA TYR A 34 -16.24 -23.06 -14.98
C TYR A 34 -15.08 -22.90 -13.98
N VAL A 35 -15.37 -22.26 -12.86
CA VAL A 35 -14.41 -22.06 -11.78
C VAL A 35 -14.56 -23.19 -10.77
N TYR A 36 -13.43 -23.81 -10.46
CA TYR A 36 -13.30 -24.83 -9.45
C TYR A 36 -12.52 -24.29 -8.26
N LYS A 37 -12.95 -24.63 -7.05
CA LYS A 37 -12.22 -24.46 -5.80
C LYS A 37 -12.14 -25.81 -5.12
N ASP A 38 -10.94 -26.25 -4.71
CA ASP A 38 -10.73 -27.53 -4.00
C ASP A 38 -11.42 -28.72 -4.69
N ASP A 39 -11.30 -28.75 -6.03
CA ASP A 39 -11.89 -29.73 -6.95
C ASP A 39 -13.42 -29.66 -7.16
N GLU A 40 -14.13 -28.80 -6.45
CA GLU A 40 -15.57 -28.59 -6.64
C GLU A 40 -15.86 -27.39 -7.56
N VAL A 41 -16.91 -27.51 -8.39
CA VAL A 41 -17.36 -26.40 -9.24
C VAL A 41 -18.12 -25.40 -8.38
N ILE A 42 -17.55 -24.20 -8.22
CA ILE A 42 -18.18 -23.14 -7.44
C ILE A 42 -18.98 -22.16 -8.29
N GLU A 43 -18.60 -21.95 -9.57
CA GLU A 43 -19.31 -21.02 -10.44
C GLU A 43 -19.19 -21.40 -11.92
N LYS A 44 -20.22 -21.06 -12.72
CA LYS A 44 -20.29 -21.32 -14.15
C LYS A 44 -20.69 -20.07 -14.91
N PHE A 45 -19.88 -19.71 -15.89
CA PHE A 45 -20.11 -18.57 -16.77
C PHE A 45 -20.53 -19.07 -18.17
N PRO A 46 -21.62 -18.53 -18.72
CA PRO A 46 -22.15 -18.99 -20.01
C PRO A 46 -21.22 -18.62 -21.16
N TYR A 47 -21.51 -19.18 -22.33
CA TYR A 47 -20.76 -18.88 -23.54
C TYR A 47 -20.90 -17.41 -23.96
N ASP A 48 -19.76 -16.77 -24.19
CA ASP A 48 -19.64 -15.45 -24.81
C ASP A 48 -18.45 -15.39 -25.78
N GLY A 49 -18.22 -14.25 -26.44
CA GLY A 49 -17.11 -14.06 -27.37
C GLY A 49 -15.75 -13.76 -26.71
N ASN A 50 -15.65 -13.75 -25.39
CA ASN A 50 -14.46 -13.30 -24.68
C ASN A 50 -13.47 -14.43 -24.43
N SER A 51 -12.30 -14.37 -25.05
CA SER A 51 -11.20 -15.30 -24.82
C SER A 51 -10.38 -15.00 -23.56
N THR A 52 -10.69 -13.90 -22.87
CA THR A 52 -10.09 -13.51 -21.59
C THR A 52 -11.17 -13.50 -20.50
N PHE A 53 -10.85 -14.13 -19.37
CA PHE A 53 -11.75 -14.26 -18.23
C PHE A 53 -11.08 -13.75 -16.95
N LEU A 54 -11.83 -12.99 -16.16
CA LEU A 54 -11.40 -12.45 -14.87
C LEU A 54 -12.31 -12.99 -13.76
N TYR A 55 -11.73 -13.48 -12.68
CA TYR A 55 -12.46 -14.01 -11.54
C TYR A 55 -11.85 -13.51 -10.23
N ASN A 56 -12.68 -12.91 -9.36
CA ASN A 56 -12.22 -12.41 -8.07
C ASN A 56 -12.28 -13.53 -7.01
N LEU A 57 -11.16 -13.74 -6.33
CA LEU A 57 -11.03 -14.68 -5.24
C LEU A 57 -11.48 -14.02 -3.93
N SER A 58 -12.33 -14.71 -3.17
CA SER A 58 -12.83 -14.22 -1.88
C SER A 58 -12.50 -15.13 -0.70
N GLU A 59 -12.15 -16.38 -0.97
CA GLU A 59 -11.88 -17.38 0.05
C GLU A 59 -10.61 -18.14 -0.28
N GLU A 60 -9.88 -18.60 0.74
CA GLU A 60 -8.72 -19.46 0.58
C GLU A 60 -9.07 -20.78 -0.12
N GLY A 61 -8.15 -21.35 -0.87
CA GLY A 61 -8.32 -22.62 -1.56
C GLY A 61 -7.50 -22.75 -2.85
N SER A 62 -7.56 -23.94 -3.44
CA SER A 62 -6.89 -24.25 -4.71
C SER A 62 -7.83 -24.06 -5.88
N TYR A 63 -7.57 -23.05 -6.70
CA TYR A 63 -8.44 -22.66 -7.80
C TYR A 63 -7.92 -23.13 -9.16
N ARG A 64 -8.83 -23.55 -10.01
CA ARG A 64 -8.59 -23.80 -11.42
C ARG A 64 -9.80 -23.41 -12.27
N VAL A 65 -9.56 -23.06 -13.52
CA VAL A 65 -10.64 -22.68 -14.43
C VAL A 65 -10.65 -23.64 -15.62
N ARG A 66 -11.80 -24.22 -15.89
CA ARG A 66 -12.02 -25.03 -17.10
C ARG A 66 -12.71 -24.19 -18.15
N THR A 67 -12.04 -23.99 -19.27
CA THR A 67 -12.53 -23.26 -20.43
C THR A 67 -13.17 -24.22 -21.40
N TYR A 68 -14.37 -23.94 -21.82
CA TYR A 68 -15.08 -24.61 -22.91
C TYR A 68 -15.12 -23.65 -24.10
N ILE A 69 -14.80 -24.17 -25.28
CA ILE A 69 -14.82 -23.40 -26.53
C ILE A 69 -15.77 -24.13 -27.48
N ARG A 70 -16.65 -23.40 -28.13
CA ARG A 70 -17.49 -23.92 -29.20
C ARG A 70 -17.43 -23.04 -30.43
N ASP A 71 -17.62 -23.63 -31.60
CA ASP A 71 -17.85 -22.94 -32.88
C ASP A 71 -19.35 -22.92 -33.24
N LYS A 72 -19.71 -22.18 -34.29
CA LYS A 72 -21.10 -22.13 -34.79
C LYS A 72 -21.64 -23.48 -35.28
N SER A 73 -20.77 -24.40 -35.64
CA SER A 73 -21.16 -25.74 -36.08
C SER A 73 -21.45 -26.70 -34.93
N GLY A 74 -21.29 -26.24 -33.70
CA GLY A 74 -21.54 -27.02 -32.47
C GLY A 74 -20.38 -27.89 -32.00
N ASN A 75 -19.21 -27.83 -32.68
CA ASN A 75 -18.00 -28.53 -32.21
C ASN A 75 -17.56 -27.90 -30.89
N LYS A 76 -17.11 -28.73 -29.95
CA LYS A 76 -16.71 -28.30 -28.61
C LYS A 76 -15.37 -28.88 -28.23
N ILE A 77 -14.56 -28.08 -27.57
CA ILE A 77 -13.32 -28.51 -26.93
C ILE A 77 -13.26 -27.90 -25.52
N ALA A 78 -12.58 -28.58 -24.60
CA ALA A 78 -12.39 -28.04 -23.24
C ALA A 78 -10.96 -28.26 -22.77
N LYS A 79 -10.44 -27.28 -22.02
CA LYS A 79 -9.15 -27.33 -21.35
C LYS A 79 -9.25 -26.75 -19.95
N THR A 80 -8.49 -27.35 -19.01
CA THR A 80 -8.40 -26.86 -17.63
C THR A 80 -7.05 -26.16 -17.46
N SER A 81 -7.05 -25.03 -16.76
CA SER A 81 -5.83 -24.30 -16.41
C SER A 81 -4.97 -25.09 -15.41
N LYS A 82 -3.75 -24.59 -15.17
CA LYS A 82 -3.01 -24.94 -13.95
C LYS A 82 -3.78 -24.49 -12.73
N THR A 83 -3.52 -25.14 -11.59
CA THR A 83 -4.04 -24.72 -10.30
C THR A 83 -3.34 -23.45 -9.84
N ILE A 84 -4.09 -22.58 -9.16
CA ILE A 84 -3.61 -21.42 -8.43
C ILE A 84 -4.06 -21.58 -6.98
N ASP A 85 -3.11 -21.66 -6.07
CA ASP A 85 -3.40 -21.70 -4.65
C ASP A 85 -3.54 -20.27 -4.12
N PHE A 86 -4.71 -19.97 -3.57
CA PHE A 86 -5.00 -18.69 -2.93
C PHE A 86 -5.07 -18.91 -1.41
N ILE A 87 -4.13 -18.33 -0.71
CA ILE A 87 -3.98 -18.48 0.75
C ILE A 87 -4.57 -17.31 1.55
N GLY A 88 -5.56 -16.64 0.95
CA GLY A 88 -6.21 -15.48 1.54
C GLY A 88 -5.38 -14.22 1.47
N PHE A 89 -5.75 -13.24 2.29
CA PHE A 89 -5.07 -11.95 2.37
C PHE A 89 -3.92 -11.95 3.40
N ASP A 90 -3.53 -13.10 3.92
CA ASP A 90 -2.41 -13.20 4.85
C ASP A 90 -1.09 -13.07 4.08
N GLN A 91 -0.47 -11.91 4.18
CA GLN A 91 0.75 -11.52 3.46
C GLN A 91 2.03 -12.20 3.98
N THR A 92 1.93 -13.13 4.93
CA THR A 92 3.12 -13.67 5.63
C THR A 92 3.79 -14.85 4.91
N SER A 93 3.23 -15.36 3.81
CA SER A 93 3.67 -16.66 3.23
C SER A 93 4.23 -16.63 1.81
N ILE A 94 4.38 -15.47 1.16
CA ILE A 94 5.07 -15.40 -0.13
C ILE A 94 6.53 -15.02 0.12
N GLN A 95 7.40 -16.01 0.27
CA GLN A 95 8.85 -15.86 0.06
C GLN A 95 9.15 -15.86 -1.45
N GLU A 96 8.55 -14.96 -2.22
CA GLU A 96 9.14 -14.55 -3.48
C GLU A 96 10.22 -13.52 -3.15
N GLU A 97 11.37 -13.63 -3.81
CA GLU A 97 12.38 -12.57 -3.70
C GLU A 97 11.71 -11.24 -4.01
N PRO A 98 11.93 -10.21 -3.18
CA PRO A 98 11.23 -8.94 -3.36
C PRO A 98 11.51 -8.39 -4.75
N LEU A 99 10.45 -8.03 -5.47
CA LEU A 99 10.55 -7.43 -6.79
C LEU A 99 11.64 -6.37 -6.81
N GLN A 100 12.59 -6.50 -7.75
CA GLN A 100 13.69 -5.56 -7.89
C GLN A 100 13.27 -4.37 -8.75
N ILE A 101 13.45 -3.16 -8.21
CA ILE A 101 13.00 -1.92 -8.82
C ILE A 101 14.21 -1.04 -9.18
N VAL A 102 14.17 -0.48 -10.36
CA VAL A 102 15.04 0.62 -10.79
C VAL A 102 14.18 1.86 -11.00
N ILE A 103 14.61 3.01 -10.51
CA ILE A 103 13.89 4.28 -10.71
C ILE A 103 14.64 5.11 -11.74
N TYR A 104 13.98 5.37 -12.87
CA TYR A 104 14.51 6.18 -13.94
C TYR A 104 14.14 7.66 -13.75
N GLY A 105 15.17 8.52 -13.82
CA GLY A 105 15.12 9.95 -13.57
C GLY A 105 15.54 10.31 -12.13
N VAL A 106 16.48 11.24 -12.01
CA VAL A 106 16.93 11.79 -10.72
C VAL A 106 16.24 13.13 -10.51
N SER A 107 15.13 13.11 -9.78
CA SER A 107 14.25 14.26 -9.57
C SER A 107 13.61 14.22 -8.17
N LYS A 108 12.88 15.26 -7.82
CA LYS A 108 12.06 15.26 -6.59
C LYS A 108 11.04 14.12 -6.58
N SER A 109 10.38 13.88 -7.72
CA SER A 109 9.40 12.77 -7.83
C SER A 109 10.03 11.40 -7.63
N SER A 110 11.29 11.19 -8.02
CA SER A 110 11.98 9.92 -7.79
C SER A 110 12.27 9.65 -6.32
N ILE A 111 12.49 10.69 -5.51
CA ILE A 111 12.62 10.57 -4.04
C ILE A 111 11.28 10.06 -3.44
N PHE A 112 10.18 10.67 -3.87
CA PHE A 112 8.84 10.26 -3.47
C PHE A 112 8.57 8.79 -3.83
N ILE A 113 8.81 8.41 -5.09
CA ILE A 113 8.62 7.05 -5.58
C ILE A 113 9.45 6.06 -4.74
N LYS A 114 10.74 6.36 -4.52
CA LYS A 114 11.62 5.53 -3.68
C LYS A 114 11.05 5.35 -2.28
N SER A 115 10.65 6.45 -1.62
CA SER A 115 10.15 6.42 -0.23
C SER A 115 8.89 5.57 -0.05
N ILE A 116 8.10 5.40 -1.10
CA ILE A 116 6.95 4.50 -1.13
C ILE A 116 7.40 3.05 -1.38
N LEU A 117 8.15 2.83 -2.46
CA LEU A 117 8.44 1.48 -2.96
C LEU A 117 9.40 0.70 -2.05
N GLU A 118 10.37 1.36 -1.42
CA GLU A 118 11.35 0.70 -0.53
C GLU A 118 10.71 0.04 0.71
N LYS A 119 9.44 0.33 1.01
CA LYS A 119 8.70 -0.32 2.10
C LYS A 119 8.35 -1.77 1.79
N ARG A 120 8.34 -2.14 0.53
CA ARG A 120 7.90 -3.48 0.09
C ARG A 120 8.87 -4.14 -0.90
N TYR A 121 9.59 -3.35 -1.68
CA TYR A 121 10.41 -3.80 -2.78
C TYR A 121 11.87 -3.42 -2.58
N LYS A 122 12.77 -4.13 -3.25
CA LYS A 122 14.19 -3.80 -3.26
C LYS A 122 14.46 -2.77 -4.35
N VAL A 123 14.59 -1.50 -3.99
CA VAL A 123 15.03 -0.45 -4.92
C VAL A 123 16.55 -0.55 -5.05
N LEU A 124 17.04 -0.82 -6.26
CA LEU A 124 18.45 -1.11 -6.53
C LEU A 124 19.28 0.14 -6.76
N CYS A 125 18.82 1.01 -7.65
CA CYS A 125 19.53 2.23 -8.04
C CYS A 125 18.58 3.23 -8.69
N PHE A 126 19.09 4.44 -8.87
CA PHE A 126 18.53 5.41 -9.82
C PHE A 126 19.24 5.28 -11.16
N VAL A 127 18.54 5.62 -12.24
CA VAL A 127 19.10 5.75 -13.59
C VAL A 127 18.77 7.13 -14.12
N ASP A 128 19.72 7.77 -14.78
CA ASP A 128 19.51 9.08 -15.40
C ASP A 128 20.28 9.12 -16.75
N ASP A 129 19.90 10.01 -17.67
CA ASP A 129 20.60 10.21 -18.93
C ASP A 129 21.75 11.23 -18.79
N ASP A 130 21.75 12.01 -17.72
CA ASP A 130 22.78 13.02 -17.46
C ASP A 130 24.06 12.34 -16.97
N VAL A 131 25.06 12.30 -17.85
CA VAL A 131 26.37 11.68 -17.58
C VAL A 131 27.10 12.30 -16.37
N ASN A 132 26.78 13.54 -16.02
CA ASN A 132 27.39 14.20 -14.88
C ASN A 132 26.91 13.67 -13.53
N LYS A 133 25.82 12.93 -13.53
CA LYS A 133 25.25 12.30 -12.32
C LYS A 133 25.74 10.87 -12.10
N PHE A 134 26.44 10.28 -13.09
CA PHE A 134 26.82 8.87 -13.01
C PHE A 134 27.84 8.62 -11.91
N GLY A 135 27.57 7.62 -11.08
CA GLY A 135 28.38 7.25 -9.94
C GLY A 135 28.09 8.05 -8.66
N ASP A 136 27.35 9.15 -8.76
CA ASP A 136 26.91 9.91 -7.60
C ASP A 136 25.95 9.08 -6.75
N GLU A 137 25.88 9.43 -5.48
CA GLU A 137 24.89 8.88 -4.54
C GLU A 137 23.72 9.85 -4.39
N PHE A 138 22.50 9.35 -4.62
CA PHE A 138 21.29 10.13 -4.47
C PHE A 138 20.35 9.40 -3.50
N PHE A 139 20.08 9.99 -2.35
CA PHE A 139 19.25 9.42 -1.28
C PHE A 139 19.60 7.95 -0.93
N GLY A 140 20.90 7.69 -0.75
CA GLY A 140 21.42 6.40 -0.32
C GLY A 140 21.52 5.33 -1.43
N LEU A 141 21.29 5.69 -2.69
CA LEU A 141 21.44 4.81 -3.84
C LEU A 141 22.30 5.43 -4.93
N LYS A 142 23.08 4.60 -5.63
CA LYS A 142 23.90 5.05 -6.76
C LYS A 142 23.05 5.46 -7.96
N VAL A 143 23.53 6.46 -8.69
CA VAL A 143 23.00 6.84 -10.01
C VAL A 143 23.79 6.11 -11.08
N SER A 144 23.11 5.38 -11.92
CA SER A 144 23.67 4.59 -13.02
C SER A 144 23.14 5.05 -14.37
N ASN A 145 23.66 4.53 -15.44
CA ASN A 145 23.16 4.78 -16.79
C ASN A 145 22.18 3.69 -17.24
N LEU A 146 21.45 3.95 -18.31
CA LEU A 146 20.44 3.03 -18.83
C LEU A 146 21.02 1.65 -19.28
N VAL A 147 22.28 1.67 -19.77
CA VAL A 147 22.94 0.45 -20.26
C VAL A 147 23.17 -0.54 -19.11
N SER A 148 23.50 -0.03 -17.93
CA SER A 148 23.78 -0.88 -16.76
C SER A 148 22.58 -1.65 -16.23
N ILE A 149 21.34 -1.29 -16.62
CA ILE A 149 20.13 -2.03 -16.21
C ILE A 149 20.16 -3.47 -16.73
N LYS A 150 20.76 -3.71 -17.91
CA LYS A 150 20.85 -5.06 -18.50
C LYS A 150 21.59 -6.06 -17.62
N ASP A 151 22.54 -5.58 -16.84
CA ASP A 151 23.36 -6.41 -15.96
C ASP A 151 22.64 -6.78 -14.66
N LEU A 152 21.51 -6.12 -14.37
CA LEU A 152 20.72 -6.33 -13.17
C LEU A 152 19.70 -7.49 -13.27
N GLY A 153 19.54 -8.08 -14.46
CA GLY A 153 18.58 -9.15 -14.69
C GLY A 153 17.14 -8.66 -14.88
N ASP A 154 16.17 -9.41 -14.37
CA ASP A 154 14.74 -9.08 -14.49
C ASP A 154 14.36 -8.02 -13.42
N VAL A 155 14.31 -6.78 -13.83
CA VAL A 155 13.96 -5.64 -12.99
C VAL A 155 12.76 -4.88 -13.55
N ASN A 156 11.98 -4.26 -12.66
CA ASN A 156 10.92 -3.34 -13.05
C ASN A 156 11.44 -1.91 -13.02
N VAL A 157 11.24 -1.17 -14.10
CA VAL A 157 11.69 0.23 -14.22
C VAL A 157 10.51 1.17 -13.99
N ILE A 158 10.58 1.96 -12.93
CA ILE A 158 9.60 3.02 -12.66
C ILE A 158 10.17 4.36 -13.12
N ILE A 159 9.50 4.98 -14.07
CA ILE A 159 9.94 6.21 -14.71
C ILE A 159 9.32 7.40 -13.99
N SER A 160 10.16 8.22 -13.35
CA SER A 160 9.72 9.42 -12.62
C SER A 160 9.50 10.64 -13.52
N ASN A 161 9.99 10.59 -14.74
CA ASN A 161 9.86 11.67 -15.71
C ASN A 161 8.52 11.59 -16.44
N PRO A 162 8.00 12.72 -16.98
CA PRO A 162 6.83 12.72 -17.83
C PRO A 162 7.00 11.78 -19.04
N TYR A 163 5.89 11.24 -19.53
CA TYR A 163 5.91 10.39 -20.72
C TYR A 163 6.63 11.06 -21.89
N SER A 164 7.51 10.31 -22.55
CA SER A 164 8.23 10.70 -23.75
C SER A 164 8.34 9.50 -24.69
N ALA A 165 7.84 9.63 -25.91
CA ALA A 165 7.96 8.58 -26.94
C ALA A 165 9.42 8.31 -27.30
N GLN A 166 10.32 9.27 -27.13
CA GLN A 166 11.75 9.08 -27.34
C GLN A 166 12.36 8.21 -26.24
N LEU A 167 12.01 8.45 -24.99
CA LEU A 167 12.44 7.65 -23.86
C LEU A 167 11.94 6.21 -23.98
N GLU A 168 10.66 6.02 -24.35
CA GLU A 168 10.08 4.69 -24.57
C GLU A 168 10.84 3.90 -25.62
N LYS A 169 11.15 4.52 -26.77
CA LYS A 169 11.99 3.92 -27.81
C LYS A 169 13.40 3.57 -27.31
N SER A 170 13.98 4.43 -26.47
CA SER A 170 15.28 4.18 -25.87
C SER A 170 15.26 2.96 -24.96
N LEU A 171 14.27 2.84 -24.07
CA LEU A 171 14.09 1.68 -23.20
C LEU A 171 13.96 0.38 -24.01
N MET A 172 13.09 0.38 -25.03
CA MET A 172 12.87 -0.79 -25.90
C MET A 172 14.14 -1.17 -26.67
N SER A 173 14.91 -0.19 -27.17
CA SER A 173 16.18 -0.45 -27.90
C SER A 173 17.25 -1.06 -26.99
N HIS A 174 17.17 -0.83 -25.69
CA HIS A 174 18.02 -1.45 -24.68
C HIS A 174 17.45 -2.78 -24.14
N GLY A 175 16.33 -3.26 -24.68
CA GLY A 175 15.70 -4.53 -24.27
C GLY A 175 14.94 -4.44 -22.95
N ILE A 176 14.65 -3.23 -22.47
CA ILE A 176 13.87 -3.00 -21.26
C ILE A 176 12.39 -2.96 -21.65
N ASN A 177 11.67 -4.03 -21.32
CA ASN A 177 10.25 -4.21 -21.69
C ASN A 177 9.31 -4.10 -20.46
N ASN A 178 9.87 -4.12 -19.27
CA ASN A 178 9.12 -4.08 -18.02
C ASN A 178 9.30 -2.71 -17.34
N TYR A 179 8.51 -1.73 -17.79
CA TYR A 179 8.58 -0.37 -17.30
C TYR A 179 7.18 0.24 -17.12
N GLU A 180 7.09 1.22 -16.24
CA GLU A 180 5.88 1.99 -15.95
C GLU A 180 6.21 3.47 -15.77
N PHE A 181 5.47 4.36 -16.43
CA PHE A 181 5.54 5.80 -16.18
C PHE A 181 4.71 6.15 -14.94
N PHE A 182 5.38 6.72 -13.95
CA PHE A 182 4.69 7.22 -12.78
C PHE A 182 3.96 8.52 -13.13
N ASN A 183 2.68 8.56 -12.82
CA ASN A 183 1.88 9.77 -12.80
C ASN A 183 1.05 9.79 -11.52
N PHE A 184 0.67 10.98 -11.05
CA PHE A 184 -0.17 11.15 -9.85
C PHE A 184 -1.65 10.79 -10.10
N SER A 185 -1.98 10.08 -11.17
CA SER A 185 -3.32 9.54 -11.35
C SER A 185 -3.55 8.39 -10.37
N LEU A 186 -4.70 8.36 -9.71
CA LEU A 186 -5.11 7.25 -8.83
C LEU A 186 -5.46 5.97 -9.61
N ALA A 187 -4.79 5.73 -10.74
CA ALA A 187 -4.99 4.52 -11.53
C ALA A 187 -4.59 3.28 -10.69
N PRO A 188 -5.50 2.33 -10.46
CA PRO A 188 -5.26 1.21 -9.57
C PRO A 188 -4.16 0.26 -10.05
N ASN A 189 -3.72 0.38 -11.30
CA ASN A 189 -2.66 -0.44 -11.88
C ASN A 189 -1.25 0.14 -11.66
N ASN A 190 -1.13 1.38 -11.19
CA ASN A 190 0.15 2.00 -10.90
C ASN A 190 0.80 1.37 -9.66
N LEU A 191 2.03 0.86 -9.79
CA LEU A 191 2.73 0.14 -8.71
C LEU A 191 2.92 1.01 -7.46
N VAL A 192 3.21 2.31 -7.62
CA VAL A 192 3.37 3.23 -6.50
C VAL A 192 2.06 3.39 -5.75
N ILE A 193 0.96 3.58 -6.47
CA ILE A 193 -0.37 3.70 -5.87
C ILE A 193 -0.80 2.40 -5.20
N LYS A 194 -0.57 1.24 -5.82
CA LYS A 194 -0.81 -0.07 -5.17
C LYS A 194 -0.05 -0.18 -3.85
N THR A 195 1.24 0.17 -3.87
CA THR A 195 2.07 0.14 -2.67
C THR A 195 1.54 1.08 -1.58
N MET A 196 1.02 2.26 -1.95
CA MET A 196 0.37 3.16 -1.00
C MET A 196 -0.91 2.55 -0.39
N TYR A 197 -1.69 1.79 -1.17
CA TYR A 197 -2.87 1.09 -0.64
C TYR A 197 -2.51 0.02 0.39
N ASP A 198 -1.34 -0.58 0.30
CA ASP A 198 -0.88 -1.60 1.24
C ASP A 198 -0.29 -1.00 2.54
N GLN A 199 0.06 0.30 2.55
CA GLN A 199 0.62 0.96 3.72
C GLN A 199 -0.44 1.28 4.77
N SER A 200 -0.06 1.19 6.04
CA SER A 200 -0.84 1.71 7.17
C SER A 200 -0.82 3.25 7.21
N ALA A 201 -1.76 3.83 7.94
CA ALA A 201 -1.84 5.29 8.08
C ALA A 201 -0.57 5.91 8.71
N ILE A 202 0.09 5.21 9.64
CA ILE A 202 1.33 5.71 10.25
C ILE A 202 2.51 5.67 9.29
N GLU A 203 2.61 4.64 8.44
CA GLU A 203 3.64 4.55 7.42
C GLU A 203 3.47 5.63 6.37
N LEU A 204 2.26 5.82 5.86
CA LEU A 204 1.95 6.92 4.93
C LEU A 204 2.25 8.28 5.57
N TYR A 205 1.88 8.49 6.84
CA TYR A 205 2.25 9.72 7.55
C TYR A 205 3.77 9.90 7.60
N ARG A 206 4.56 8.85 7.89
CA ARG A 206 6.03 8.92 7.89
C ARG A 206 6.59 9.37 6.55
N ILE A 207 6.07 8.82 5.45
CA ILE A 207 6.46 9.19 4.09
C ILE A 207 6.05 10.64 3.80
N SER A 208 4.82 11.03 4.14
CA SER A 208 4.32 12.40 3.97
C SER A 208 5.19 13.42 4.74
N ARG A 209 5.54 13.09 5.99
CA ARG A 209 6.44 13.90 6.82
C ARG A 209 7.83 14.03 6.22
N PHE A 210 8.40 12.90 5.74
CA PHE A 210 9.69 12.88 5.06
C PHE A 210 9.68 13.75 3.80
N CYS A 211 8.65 13.64 2.96
CA CYS A 211 8.48 14.51 1.78
C CYS A 211 8.48 15.99 2.18
N TYR A 212 7.69 16.37 3.18
CA TYR A 212 7.63 17.74 3.68
C TYR A 212 8.98 18.26 4.16
N GLN A 213 9.73 17.47 4.94
CA GLN A 213 11.04 17.83 5.48
C GLN A 213 12.10 18.00 4.38
N ASN A 214 11.91 17.35 3.22
CA ASN A 214 12.79 17.47 2.05
C ASN A 214 12.28 18.46 0.99
N GLY A 215 11.32 19.33 1.34
CA GLY A 215 10.79 20.37 0.46
C GLY A 215 9.83 19.88 -0.63
N LEU A 216 9.34 18.65 -0.52
CA LEU A 216 8.36 17.99 -1.40
C LEU A 216 6.96 18.21 -0.86
N LYS A 217 6.50 19.47 -0.86
CA LYS A 217 5.24 19.84 -0.20
C LYS A 217 4.02 19.26 -0.91
N ASP A 218 4.04 19.26 -2.24
CA ASP A 218 2.90 18.78 -3.03
C ASP A 218 2.71 17.26 -2.85
N GLU A 219 3.80 16.51 -2.81
CA GLU A 219 3.81 15.07 -2.52
C GLU A 219 3.34 14.77 -1.09
N ALA A 220 3.78 15.59 -0.13
CA ALA A 220 3.33 15.47 1.26
C ALA A 220 1.82 15.71 1.39
N GLU A 221 1.29 16.70 0.69
CA GLU A 221 -0.14 17.04 0.66
C GLU A 221 -0.96 15.96 -0.05
N PHE A 222 -0.44 15.41 -1.15
CA PHE A 222 -1.05 14.28 -1.84
C PHE A 222 -1.22 13.06 -0.91
N ILE A 223 -0.14 12.66 -0.19
CA ILE A 223 -0.22 11.52 0.74
C ILE A 223 -1.19 11.81 1.89
N GLN A 224 -1.18 13.02 2.43
CA GLN A 224 -2.14 13.41 3.49
C GLN A 224 -3.58 13.27 2.99
N SER A 225 -3.87 13.72 1.77
CA SER A 225 -5.19 13.58 1.15
C SER A 225 -5.55 12.11 0.90
N PHE A 226 -4.56 11.29 0.53
CA PHE A 226 -4.75 9.84 0.39
C PHE A 226 -5.05 9.16 1.73
N ILE A 227 -4.38 9.56 2.83
CA ILE A 227 -4.70 9.09 4.19
C ILE A 227 -6.15 9.45 4.54
N GLN A 228 -6.56 10.68 4.23
CA GLN A 228 -7.92 11.13 4.51
C GLN A 228 -8.95 10.32 3.72
N PHE A 229 -8.68 10.06 2.46
CA PHE A 229 -9.55 9.24 1.61
C PHE A 229 -9.63 7.78 2.10
N LYS A 230 -8.46 7.14 2.34
CA LYS A 230 -8.39 5.71 2.67
C LYS A 230 -8.89 5.39 4.08
N PHE A 231 -8.57 6.24 5.07
CA PHE A 231 -8.82 5.95 6.49
C PHE A 231 -9.86 6.88 7.14
N ASN A 232 -10.45 7.79 6.36
CA ASN A 232 -11.33 8.84 6.87
C ASN A 232 -10.68 9.62 8.05
N SER A 233 -9.38 9.92 7.93
CA SER A 233 -8.57 10.47 9.02
C SER A 233 -7.74 11.65 8.57
N PHE A 234 -7.72 12.71 9.38
CA PHE A 234 -6.89 13.87 9.14
C PHE A 234 -5.62 13.80 9.98
N ILE A 235 -4.52 13.39 9.35
CA ILE A 235 -3.20 13.25 9.97
C ILE A 235 -2.21 14.13 9.21
N PRO A 236 -2.00 15.38 9.64
CA PRO A 236 -1.21 16.32 8.88
C PRO A 236 0.29 16.02 8.95
N TYR A 237 0.95 16.12 7.82
CA TYR A 237 2.41 15.95 7.71
C TYR A 237 3.21 16.97 8.54
N THR A 238 2.59 18.05 8.97
CA THR A 238 3.21 19.07 9.84
C THR A 238 3.20 18.71 11.30
N ALA A 239 2.33 17.79 11.75
CA ALA A 239 2.37 17.27 13.13
C ALA A 239 3.70 16.52 13.36
N GLU A 240 4.18 16.53 14.61
CA GLU A 240 5.41 15.84 15.01
C GLU A 240 5.02 14.58 15.79
N ILE A 241 5.21 13.40 15.19
CA ILE A 241 4.89 12.12 15.83
C ILE A 241 6.18 11.32 15.94
N ALA A 242 6.65 11.07 17.16
CA ALA A 242 7.92 10.41 17.41
C ALA A 242 7.90 8.91 17.10
N GLU A 243 9.09 8.31 17.02
CA GLU A 243 9.28 6.89 16.70
C GLU A 243 8.61 5.95 17.71
N GLY A 244 8.27 4.74 17.26
CA GLY A 244 7.59 3.74 18.08
C GLY A 244 6.11 4.03 18.30
N THR A 245 5.62 5.23 18.01
CA THR A 245 4.19 5.56 18.07
C THR A 245 3.45 4.90 16.92
N ARG A 246 2.31 4.31 17.23
CA ARG A 246 1.48 3.55 16.30
C ARG A 246 0.01 3.92 16.41
N PHE A 247 -0.72 3.68 15.33
CA PHE A 247 -2.16 3.88 15.27
C PHE A 247 -2.88 2.54 15.39
N GLY A 248 -3.80 2.45 16.32
CA GLY A 248 -4.64 1.27 16.48
C GLY A 248 -5.80 1.26 15.49
N TYR A 249 -6.28 0.05 15.18
CA TYR A 249 -7.48 -0.17 14.35
C TYR A 249 -7.48 0.58 13.01
N GLY A 250 -6.34 0.60 12.32
CA GLY A 250 -6.20 1.24 11.01
C GLY A 250 -6.31 2.76 11.04
N ALA A 251 -6.24 3.41 12.20
CA ALA A 251 -6.38 4.86 12.36
C ALA A 251 -7.74 5.45 11.94
N VAL A 252 -8.79 4.65 11.78
CA VAL A 252 -10.08 5.12 11.25
C VAL A 252 -10.67 6.26 12.09
N GLY A 253 -11.08 7.36 11.44
CA GLY A 253 -11.74 8.51 12.07
C GLY A 253 -10.84 9.35 12.99
N MET A 254 -9.53 9.27 12.85
CA MET A 254 -8.58 10.01 13.67
C MET A 254 -8.41 11.45 13.16
N ILE A 255 -8.35 12.41 14.07
CA ILE A 255 -8.10 13.82 13.74
C ILE A 255 -6.97 14.33 14.62
N ILE A 256 -5.88 14.76 13.99
CA ILE A 256 -4.69 15.29 14.67
C ILE A 256 -4.49 16.75 14.27
N HIS A 257 -4.23 17.60 15.26
CA HIS A 257 -3.94 19.02 15.03
C HIS A 257 -2.59 19.20 14.32
N LYS A 258 -2.54 20.12 13.35
CA LYS A 258 -1.34 20.34 12.49
C LYS A 258 -0.06 20.73 13.24
N LYS A 259 -0.15 21.19 14.47
CA LYS A 259 0.98 21.54 15.35
C LYS A 259 1.08 20.60 16.56
N ALA A 260 0.42 19.44 16.54
CA ALA A 260 0.54 18.46 17.60
C ALA A 260 1.96 17.91 17.69
N LYS A 261 2.42 17.70 18.93
CA LYS A 261 3.64 16.96 19.22
C LYS A 261 3.27 15.72 20.00
N ILE A 262 3.64 14.56 19.51
CA ILE A 262 3.31 13.26 20.08
C ILE A 262 4.62 12.52 20.30
N GLY A 263 4.84 12.11 21.53
CA GLY A 263 6.04 11.45 22.00
C GLY A 263 6.23 10.03 21.44
N LYS A 264 7.22 9.33 21.99
CA LYS A 264 7.61 7.98 21.57
C LYS A 264 6.66 6.92 22.14
N ASN A 265 6.56 5.80 21.41
CA ASN A 265 5.87 4.58 21.87
C ASN A 265 4.40 4.80 22.28
N CYS A 266 3.75 5.82 21.77
CA CYS A 266 2.34 6.04 22.01
C CYS A 266 1.48 5.06 21.20
N VAL A 267 0.28 4.78 21.69
CA VAL A 267 -0.76 4.05 20.98
C VAL A 267 -2.00 4.93 20.89
N ILE A 268 -2.40 5.29 19.68
CA ILE A 268 -3.56 6.15 19.45
C ILE A 268 -4.61 5.32 18.70
N SER A 269 -5.75 5.11 19.34
CA SER A 269 -6.82 4.26 18.80
C SER A 269 -7.72 5.02 17.81
N GLN A 270 -8.65 4.31 17.17
CA GLN A 270 -9.60 4.88 16.22
C GLN A 270 -10.51 5.96 16.86
N ASN A 271 -11.03 6.87 16.05
CA ASN A 271 -11.93 7.96 16.42
C ASN A 271 -11.37 8.91 17.49
N VAL A 272 -10.05 8.93 17.69
CA VAL A 272 -9.39 9.85 18.60
C VAL A 272 -9.26 11.22 17.94
N THR A 273 -9.53 12.29 18.71
CA THR A 273 -9.25 13.66 18.32
C THR A 273 -8.16 14.24 19.22
N ILE A 274 -7.04 14.66 18.63
CA ILE A 274 -6.00 15.44 19.28
C ILE A 274 -6.10 16.85 18.73
N GLY A 275 -6.67 17.74 19.49
CA GLY A 275 -7.00 19.11 19.10
C GLY A 275 -6.59 20.14 20.15
N SER A 276 -6.95 21.39 19.92
CA SER A 276 -6.71 22.47 20.87
C SER A 276 -7.82 23.53 20.77
N LYS A 277 -8.25 24.04 21.96
CA LYS A 277 -8.99 25.28 22.09
C LYS A 277 -8.17 26.37 22.81
N GLY A 278 -6.87 26.14 23.01
CA GLY A 278 -5.95 27.00 23.73
C GLY A 278 -4.51 26.55 23.54
N PRO A 279 -3.84 25.96 24.56
CA PRO A 279 -2.48 25.45 24.45
C PRO A 279 -2.35 24.39 23.34
N LEU A 280 -1.20 24.36 22.67
CA LEU A 280 -0.92 23.36 21.66
C LEU A 280 -0.96 21.94 22.26
N PRO A 281 -1.49 20.94 21.53
CA PRO A 281 -1.54 19.59 22.03
C PRO A 281 -0.13 18.98 22.03
N ILE A 282 0.37 18.68 23.21
CA ILE A 282 1.63 17.99 23.45
C ILE A 282 1.30 16.71 24.21
N ILE A 283 1.66 15.57 23.63
CA ILE A 283 1.49 14.24 24.21
C ILE A 283 2.88 13.73 24.55
N GLY A 284 3.11 13.30 25.77
CA GLY A 284 4.36 12.72 26.23
C GLY A 284 4.65 11.32 25.65
N ASP A 285 5.64 10.67 26.19
CA ASP A 285 6.05 9.33 25.81
C ASP A 285 5.19 8.25 26.48
N ASN A 286 5.06 7.08 25.86
CA ASN A 286 4.32 5.94 26.40
C ASN A 286 2.87 6.28 26.77
N VAL A 287 2.14 6.98 25.92
CA VAL A 287 0.74 7.33 26.15
C VAL A 287 -0.18 6.41 25.35
N TYR A 288 -1.14 5.80 26.04
CA TYR A 288 -2.22 5.06 25.42
C TYR A 288 -3.50 5.90 25.38
N ILE A 289 -4.00 6.19 24.19
CA ILE A 289 -5.26 6.92 24.00
C ILE A 289 -6.30 5.95 23.46
N ALA A 290 -7.26 5.59 24.29
CA ALA A 290 -8.29 4.62 23.97
C ALA A 290 -9.30 5.15 22.91
N PRO A 291 -10.08 4.27 22.27
CA PRO A 291 -11.03 4.63 21.22
C PRO A 291 -12.00 5.76 21.60
N GLY A 292 -12.24 6.64 20.65
CA GLY A 292 -13.24 7.70 20.78
C GLY A 292 -12.83 8.89 21.64
N SER A 293 -11.67 8.87 22.28
CA SER A 293 -11.23 9.93 23.20
C SER A 293 -10.94 11.25 22.50
N LYS A 294 -11.20 12.36 23.20
CA LYS A 294 -10.96 13.73 22.73
C LYS A 294 -9.95 14.42 23.63
N CYS A 295 -8.73 14.64 23.14
CA CYS A 295 -7.65 15.32 23.84
C CYS A 295 -7.59 16.76 23.34
N ILE A 296 -8.24 17.69 24.05
CA ILE A 296 -8.40 19.11 23.65
C ILE A 296 -7.93 20.08 24.71
N GLY A 297 -7.34 19.58 25.79
CA GLY A 297 -6.98 20.34 26.98
C GLY A 297 -5.51 20.74 27.12
N GLY A 298 -4.68 20.54 26.07
CA GLY A 298 -3.28 20.94 26.11
C GLY A 298 -2.34 19.77 26.35
N GLN A 299 -1.54 19.79 27.41
CA GLN A 299 -0.44 18.84 27.62
C GLN A 299 -0.92 17.57 28.34
N ILE A 300 -0.41 16.44 27.89
CA ILE A 300 -0.56 15.13 28.51
C ILE A 300 0.84 14.61 28.79
N GLY A 301 1.11 14.25 30.02
CA GLY A 301 2.40 13.76 30.49
C GLY A 301 2.77 12.39 29.94
N ASN A 302 3.85 11.84 30.49
CA ASN A 302 4.37 10.53 30.12
C ASN A 302 3.68 9.39 30.88
N ASN A 303 3.69 8.18 30.31
CA ASN A 303 3.12 6.99 30.95
C ASN A 303 1.64 7.20 31.36
N VAL A 304 0.82 7.72 30.46
CA VAL A 304 -0.59 8.03 30.72
C VAL A 304 -1.49 7.08 29.94
N VAL A 305 -2.56 6.63 30.59
CA VAL A 305 -3.66 5.89 29.94
C VAL A 305 -4.91 6.76 29.94
N ILE A 306 -5.46 7.01 28.74
CA ILE A 306 -6.72 7.73 28.58
C ILE A 306 -7.82 6.72 28.25
N GLY A 307 -8.81 6.60 29.10
CA GLY A 307 -9.94 5.68 28.95
C GLY A 307 -10.80 5.99 27.72
N ALA A 308 -11.50 4.99 27.21
CA ALA A 308 -12.35 5.13 26.02
C ALA A 308 -13.42 6.22 26.19
N ASN A 309 -13.70 6.96 25.10
CA ASN A 309 -14.67 8.07 25.06
C ASN A 309 -14.43 9.19 26.08
N SER A 310 -13.23 9.29 26.62
CA SER A 310 -12.89 10.36 27.57
C SER A 310 -12.67 11.70 26.88
N VAL A 311 -12.99 12.80 27.55
CA VAL A 311 -12.75 14.16 27.07
C VAL A 311 -11.76 14.87 28.00
N VAL A 312 -10.49 14.90 27.54
CA VAL A 312 -9.42 15.61 28.28
C VAL A 312 -9.48 17.08 27.94
N THR A 313 -9.83 17.89 28.94
CA THR A 313 -10.03 19.35 28.83
C THR A 313 -8.99 20.16 29.60
N LYS A 314 -8.11 19.51 30.36
CA LYS A 314 -7.04 20.12 31.18
C LYS A 314 -5.74 19.32 30.99
N GLU A 315 -4.65 19.87 31.45
CA GLU A 315 -3.37 19.19 31.56
C GLU A 315 -3.45 17.90 32.37
N ILE A 316 -2.77 16.87 31.95
CA ILE A 316 -2.69 15.56 32.61
C ILE A 316 -1.24 15.34 33.04
N PRO A 317 -0.98 15.08 34.34
CA PRO A 317 0.37 14.77 34.83
C PRO A 317 0.86 13.40 34.35
N ASP A 318 2.14 13.13 34.58
CA ASP A 318 2.74 11.83 34.35
C ASP A 318 2.14 10.72 35.21
N ASN A 319 2.29 9.46 34.76
CA ASN A 319 2.03 8.25 35.53
C ASN A 319 0.61 8.17 36.11
N CYS A 320 -0.39 8.36 35.28
CA CYS A 320 -1.78 8.23 35.72
C CYS A 320 -2.72 7.67 34.65
N VAL A 321 -3.85 7.21 35.12
CA VAL A 321 -4.99 6.80 34.28
C VAL A 321 -6.09 7.83 34.44
N VAL A 322 -6.61 8.33 33.33
CA VAL A 322 -7.71 9.28 33.31
C VAL A 322 -8.90 8.74 32.52
N ALA A 323 -10.11 9.04 33.00
CA ALA A 323 -11.34 8.64 32.32
C ALA A 323 -12.48 9.61 32.56
N GLY A 324 -13.49 9.59 31.69
CA GLY A 324 -14.76 10.33 31.85
C GLY A 324 -14.85 11.63 31.04
N VAL A 325 -15.98 12.34 31.18
CA VAL A 325 -16.32 13.60 30.52
C VAL A 325 -16.78 14.63 31.55
N PRO A 326 -15.96 15.62 31.92
CA PRO A 326 -14.53 15.74 31.60
C PRO A 326 -13.70 14.65 32.28
N ALA A 327 -12.54 14.32 31.66
CA ALA A 327 -11.65 13.29 32.18
C ALA A 327 -11.05 13.71 33.55
N LYS A 328 -11.01 12.76 34.47
CA LYS A 328 -10.40 12.87 35.80
C LYS A 328 -9.44 11.74 36.06
N ILE A 329 -8.45 11.93 36.90
CA ILE A 329 -7.56 10.87 37.36
C ILE A 329 -8.38 9.83 38.13
N VAL A 330 -8.33 8.57 37.65
CA VAL A 330 -9.01 7.42 38.24
C VAL A 330 -8.05 6.43 38.88
N SER A 331 -6.77 6.52 38.54
CA SER A 331 -5.71 5.70 39.13
C SER A 331 -4.34 6.34 38.93
N THR A 332 -3.43 6.10 39.87
CA THR A 332 -1.98 6.37 39.77
C THR A 332 -1.18 5.09 39.89
N ASP A 333 -1.83 3.94 40.09
CA ASP A 333 -1.21 2.62 40.14
C ASP A 333 -1.02 2.10 38.68
N MET A 334 0.14 2.42 38.11
CA MET A 334 0.47 2.07 36.71
C MET A 334 0.81 0.62 36.53
N GLU A 335 1.07 -0.15 37.57
CA GLU A 335 1.40 -1.58 37.44
C GLU A 335 0.24 -2.36 36.81
N LYS A 336 -1.00 -2.03 37.19
CA LYS A 336 -2.22 -2.63 36.64
C LYS A 336 -2.44 -2.35 35.15
N TYR A 337 -1.78 -1.33 34.62
CA TYR A 337 -1.99 -0.84 33.25
C TYR A 337 -0.80 -1.07 32.34
N GLN A 338 0.25 -1.76 32.76
CA GLN A 338 1.45 -2.03 31.95
C GLN A 338 1.15 -2.73 30.61
N ASN A 339 0.07 -3.51 30.54
CA ASN A 339 -0.33 -4.19 29.31
C ASN A 339 -0.69 -3.22 28.15
N TYR A 340 -1.05 -1.97 28.46
CA TYR A 340 -1.34 -0.95 27.44
C TYR A 340 -0.07 -0.46 26.73
N PHE A 341 1.10 -0.62 27.36
CA PHE A 341 2.38 -0.15 26.84
C PHE A 341 3.21 -1.26 26.19
N ARG A 342 2.83 -2.53 26.34
CA ARG A 342 3.55 -3.66 25.75
C ARG A 342 3.47 -3.60 24.23
N LYS A 343 4.62 -3.77 23.58
CA LYS A 343 4.66 -4.01 22.12
C LYS A 343 3.94 -5.33 21.84
N ARG A 344 2.86 -5.30 21.12
CA ARG A 344 2.25 -6.49 20.52
C ARG A 344 2.88 -6.74 19.19
#